data_3b7188442ec58954dcbfab34f2e9a296
#
_entry.id   3b7188442ec58954dcbfab34f2e9a296
#
_cell.length_a   1.000
_cell.length_b   1.000
_cell.length_c   1.000
_cell.angle_alpha   90.00
_cell.angle_beta   90.00
_cell.angle_gamma   90.00
#
_symmetry.space_group_name_H-M   'P 1'
#
loop_
_entity.id
_entity.type
_entity.pdbx_description
1 polymer ?
#
loop_
_entity_poly.entity_id
_entity_poly.type
_entity_poly.pdbx_seq_one_letter_code
_entity_poly.pdbx_strand_id
1 'polypeptide(L)'
;TNNLNQYLLDKIDPKLNDYESIICNPINVSGAKKIKMIKRGWRNLIKDPLILFNKQKETVAFHFDMHHGHNNLNKAASLLEKKDKNDFIYYINNHNFYNPHIMCIARPEILEKWFNSLFSWLKKCEEVFGFDNLKGYDTLRLYAYLAERYLSYWFKKYTKYKEQPWVSLNL
;
A
#
# COMPACT_ATOMS: atom_id res chain seq x y z
N THR A 1 30.99 -0.56 2.08
CA THR A 1 30.30 -0.56 3.39
C THR A 1 29.43 0.67 3.46
N ASN A 2 28.13 0.51 3.17
CA ASN A 2 27.17 1.58 3.34
C ASN A 2 27.13 1.94 4.83
N ASN A 3 27.34 3.22 5.13
CA ASN A 3 27.28 3.70 6.51
C ASN A 3 25.80 3.63 6.98
N LEU A 4 25.46 2.55 7.66
CA LEU A 4 24.09 2.31 8.17
C LEU A 4 23.64 3.35 9.19
N ASN A 5 24.60 4.06 9.82
CA ASN A 5 24.29 5.05 10.84
C ASN A 5 23.39 6.19 10.34
N GLN A 6 23.43 6.51 9.04
CA GLN A 6 22.53 7.53 8.46
C GLN A 6 21.04 7.11 8.44
N TYR A 7 20.76 5.82 8.61
CA TYR A 7 19.40 5.25 8.62
C TYR A 7 18.91 4.87 10.01
N LEU A 8 19.80 4.96 11.02
CA LEU A 8 19.44 4.70 12.41
C LEU A 8 18.87 5.98 13.02
N LEU A 9 17.68 5.89 13.55
CA LEU A 9 17.07 6.95 14.36
C LEU A 9 17.36 6.66 15.83
N ASP A 10 18.52 7.10 16.33
CA ASP A 10 18.86 6.98 17.76
C ASP A 10 17.92 7.83 18.63
N LYS A 11 17.45 8.94 18.08
CA LYS A 11 16.45 9.83 18.69
C LYS A 11 15.55 10.39 17.60
N ILE A 12 14.28 10.59 17.94
CA ILE A 12 13.38 11.35 17.06
C ILE A 12 13.89 12.79 17.00
N ASP A 13 14.28 13.26 15.80
CA ASP A 13 14.72 14.63 15.59
C ASP A 13 13.65 15.60 16.09
N PRO A 14 13.97 16.60 16.95
CA PRO A 14 13.03 17.62 17.40
C PRO A 14 12.27 18.33 16.26
N LYS A 15 12.88 18.44 15.06
CA LYS A 15 12.21 18.96 13.86
C LYS A 15 11.04 18.10 13.39
N LEU A 16 10.94 16.86 13.88
CA LEU A 16 9.79 15.97 13.62
C LEU A 16 8.59 16.31 14.50
N ASN A 17 8.74 17.16 15.52
CA ASN A 17 7.63 17.62 16.37
C ASN A 17 6.55 18.41 15.58
N ASP A 18 6.92 18.94 14.41
CA ASP A 18 5.99 19.61 13.50
C ASP A 18 5.05 18.65 12.77
N TYR A 19 5.32 17.34 12.85
CA TYR A 19 4.57 16.29 12.18
C TYR A 19 3.83 15.41 13.19
N GLU A 20 2.70 14.89 12.78
CA GLU A 20 1.89 14.00 13.59
C GLU A 20 2.28 12.53 13.39
N SER A 21 2.86 12.24 12.23
CA SER A 21 3.31 10.89 11.88
C SER A 21 4.52 10.89 10.96
N ILE A 22 5.24 9.78 10.99
CA ILE A 22 6.36 9.47 10.09
C ILE A 22 6.01 8.14 9.43
N ILE A 23 6.11 8.08 8.12
CA ILE A 23 5.94 6.87 7.31
C ILE A 23 7.17 6.67 6.43
N CYS A 24 7.41 5.47 5.92
CA CYS A 24 8.53 5.22 5.01
C CYS A 24 8.34 5.95 3.67
N ASN A 25 9.45 6.27 2.97
CA ASN A 25 9.40 6.85 1.62
C ASN A 25 8.61 5.94 0.66
N PRO A 26 7.83 6.53 -0.27
CA PRO A 26 7.07 5.76 -1.23
C PRO A 26 7.96 5.08 -2.26
N ILE A 27 7.48 3.96 -2.78
CA ILE A 27 8.05 3.31 -3.96
C ILE A 27 7.17 3.54 -5.17
N ASN A 28 7.82 3.64 -6.34
CA ASN A 28 7.14 3.66 -7.62
C ASN A 28 6.84 2.22 -8.06
N VAL A 29 5.60 1.93 -8.43
CA VAL A 29 5.17 0.60 -8.89
C VAL A 29 5.20 0.47 -10.42
N SER A 30 5.43 1.56 -11.14
CA SER A 30 5.52 1.55 -12.61
C SER A 30 6.87 1.02 -13.10
N GLY A 31 6.91 0.55 -14.34
CA GLY A 31 8.12 0.03 -14.98
C GLY A 31 8.27 -1.49 -14.84
N ALA A 32 7.19 -2.21 -14.62
CA ALA A 32 7.19 -3.67 -14.67
C ALA A 32 7.61 -4.17 -16.07
N LYS A 33 8.36 -5.28 -16.11
CA LYS A 33 8.73 -5.91 -17.38
C LYS A 33 7.47 -6.33 -18.17
N LYS A 34 7.37 -5.98 -19.45
CA LYS A 34 6.21 -6.27 -20.30
C LYS A 34 5.77 -7.74 -20.28
N ILE A 35 6.74 -8.66 -20.27
CA ILE A 35 6.46 -10.10 -20.17
C ILE A 35 5.74 -10.45 -18.84
N LYS A 36 6.13 -9.81 -17.73
CA LYS A 36 5.46 -9.98 -16.43
C LYS A 36 4.05 -9.41 -16.44
N MET A 37 3.87 -8.25 -17.07
CA MET A 37 2.55 -7.62 -17.24
C MET A 37 1.62 -8.54 -18.05
N ILE A 38 2.09 -9.10 -19.17
CA ILE A 38 1.31 -10.04 -19.99
C ILE A 38 0.97 -11.30 -19.19
N LYS A 39 1.93 -11.90 -18.48
CA LYS A 39 1.69 -13.15 -17.73
C LYS A 39 0.75 -12.97 -16.54
N ARG A 40 0.90 -11.88 -15.78
CA ARG A 40 0.20 -11.69 -14.49
C ARG A 40 -0.92 -10.65 -14.53
N GLY A 41 -0.85 -9.68 -15.46
CA GLY A 41 -1.81 -8.59 -15.61
C GLY A 41 -2.73 -8.71 -16.84
N TRP A 42 -2.76 -9.85 -17.52
CA TRP A 42 -3.44 -10.02 -18.79
C TRP A 42 -4.92 -9.60 -18.79
N ARG A 43 -5.63 -9.83 -17.68
CA ARG A 43 -7.04 -9.42 -17.54
C ARG A 43 -7.23 -7.91 -17.59
N ASN A 44 -6.28 -7.16 -17.05
CA ASN A 44 -6.29 -5.69 -17.10
C ASN A 44 -5.88 -5.20 -18.50
N LEU A 45 -4.93 -5.90 -19.15
CA LEU A 45 -4.48 -5.57 -20.50
C LEU A 45 -5.55 -5.80 -21.58
N ILE A 46 -6.45 -6.77 -21.38
CA ILE A 46 -7.62 -6.94 -22.26
C ILE A 46 -8.57 -5.73 -22.14
N LYS A 47 -8.73 -5.18 -20.93
CA LYS A 47 -9.59 -4.02 -20.71
C LYS A 47 -8.95 -2.72 -21.20
N ASP A 48 -7.64 -2.56 -20.98
CA ASP A 48 -6.88 -1.38 -21.39
C ASP A 48 -5.46 -1.78 -21.86
N PRO A 49 -5.27 -2.05 -23.18
CA PRO A 49 -3.96 -2.40 -23.73
C PRO A 49 -2.91 -1.29 -23.60
N LEU A 50 -3.34 -0.03 -23.42
CA LEU A 50 -2.43 1.11 -23.29
C LEU A 50 -1.56 1.05 -22.04
N ILE A 51 -1.90 0.20 -21.05
CA ILE A 51 -1.06 -0.05 -19.87
C ILE A 51 0.35 -0.51 -20.29
N LEU A 52 0.48 -1.28 -21.38
CA LEU A 52 1.80 -1.74 -21.91
C LEU A 52 2.71 -0.62 -22.40
N PHE A 53 2.15 0.55 -22.70
CA PHE A 53 2.85 1.65 -23.36
C PHE A 53 2.87 2.93 -22.51
N ASN A 54 2.03 3.02 -21.50
CA ASN A 54 1.91 4.20 -20.65
C ASN A 54 2.15 3.84 -19.17
N LYS A 55 3.33 4.23 -18.66
CA LYS A 55 3.72 3.99 -17.28
C LYS A 55 2.78 4.64 -16.24
N GLN A 56 2.09 5.72 -16.60
CA GLN A 56 1.12 6.35 -15.69
C GLN A 56 -0.10 5.45 -15.44
N LYS A 57 -0.38 4.52 -16.35
CA LYS A 57 -1.46 3.53 -16.20
C LYS A 57 -1.04 2.29 -15.38
N GLU A 58 0.24 2.16 -15.05
CA GLU A 58 0.73 1.14 -14.14
C GLU A 58 0.45 1.58 -12.69
N THR A 59 -0.83 1.57 -12.32
CA THR A 59 -1.32 2.07 -11.03
C THR A 59 -1.06 1.10 -9.87
N VAL A 60 -1.30 1.57 -8.64
CA VAL A 60 -1.23 0.73 -7.43
C VAL A 60 -2.17 -0.47 -7.55
N ALA A 61 -3.40 -0.28 -8.10
CA ALA A 61 -4.35 -1.37 -8.31
C ALA A 61 -3.83 -2.38 -9.35
N PHE A 62 -3.27 -1.91 -10.47
CA PHE A 62 -2.69 -2.80 -11.48
C PHE A 62 -1.50 -3.60 -10.91
N HIS A 63 -0.62 -2.94 -10.17
CA HIS A 63 0.49 -3.62 -9.50
C HIS A 63 0.00 -4.70 -8.52
N PHE A 64 -1.04 -4.38 -7.73
CA PHE A 64 -1.64 -5.33 -6.80
C PHE A 64 -2.24 -6.55 -7.52
N ASP A 65 -2.94 -6.31 -8.61
CA ASP A 65 -3.54 -7.36 -9.44
C ASP A 65 -2.51 -8.35 -10.00
N MET A 66 -1.35 -7.85 -10.39
CA MET A 66 -0.26 -8.71 -10.87
C MET A 66 0.35 -9.61 -9.80
N HIS A 67 0.20 -9.26 -8.52
CA HIS A 67 0.91 -9.94 -7.42
C HIS A 67 -0.04 -10.66 -6.46
N HIS A 68 -1.19 -10.07 -6.14
CA HIS A 68 -2.02 -10.49 -5.02
C HIS A 68 -3.45 -10.86 -5.41
N GLY A 69 -3.66 -11.12 -6.71
CA GLY A 69 -4.94 -11.55 -7.26
C GLY A 69 -5.76 -10.41 -7.88
N HIS A 70 -6.31 -10.74 -9.06
CA HIS A 70 -7.04 -9.78 -9.88
C HIS A 70 -8.25 -9.20 -9.17
N ASN A 71 -8.35 -7.88 -9.16
CA ASN A 71 -9.44 -7.09 -8.58
C ASN A 71 -9.62 -7.19 -7.05
N ASN A 72 -8.71 -7.88 -6.34
CA ASN A 72 -8.82 -8.04 -4.89
C ASN A 72 -8.72 -6.71 -4.16
N LEU A 73 -7.82 -5.80 -4.57
CA LEU A 73 -7.68 -4.48 -3.94
C LEU A 73 -8.93 -3.61 -4.15
N ASN A 74 -9.48 -3.56 -5.37
CA ASN A 74 -10.71 -2.80 -5.64
C ASN A 74 -11.91 -3.38 -4.88
N LYS A 75 -12.02 -4.73 -4.81
CA LYS A 75 -13.06 -5.40 -4.03
C LYS A 75 -12.93 -5.06 -2.53
N ALA A 76 -11.73 -5.13 -1.98
CA ALA A 76 -11.45 -4.73 -0.61
C ALA A 76 -11.76 -3.25 -0.36
N ALA A 77 -11.32 -2.34 -1.26
CA ALA A 77 -11.61 -0.91 -1.17
C ALA A 77 -13.11 -0.60 -1.14
N SER A 78 -13.93 -1.41 -1.84
CA SER A 78 -15.38 -1.26 -1.84
C SER A 78 -16.03 -1.53 -0.47
N LEU A 79 -15.33 -2.21 0.44
CA LEU A 79 -15.79 -2.53 1.80
C LEU A 79 -15.45 -1.45 2.83
N LEU A 80 -14.68 -0.43 2.46
CA LEU A 80 -14.40 0.72 3.31
C LEU A 80 -15.68 1.51 3.63
N GLU A 81 -15.62 2.26 4.72
CA GLU A 81 -16.66 3.22 5.06
C GLU A 81 -16.79 4.29 3.97
N LYS A 82 -18.01 4.83 3.82
CA LYS A 82 -18.34 5.80 2.77
C LYS A 82 -17.37 6.99 2.71
N LYS A 83 -16.88 7.44 3.86
CA LYS A 83 -15.95 8.58 3.98
C LYS A 83 -14.58 8.35 3.34
N ASP A 84 -14.16 7.07 3.20
CA ASP A 84 -12.84 6.68 2.68
C ASP A 84 -12.92 5.91 1.36
N LYS A 85 -14.04 5.26 1.11
CA LYS A 85 -14.22 4.35 -0.03
C LYS A 85 -13.88 5.00 -1.36
N ASN A 86 -14.50 6.11 -1.69
CA ASN A 86 -14.34 6.73 -3.00
C ASN A 86 -12.94 7.30 -3.18
N ASP A 87 -12.39 7.95 -2.16
CA ASP A 87 -11.07 8.54 -2.20
C ASP A 87 -9.98 7.45 -2.30
N PHE A 88 -10.15 6.35 -1.57
CA PHE A 88 -9.21 5.23 -1.65
C PHE A 88 -9.28 4.51 -3.00
N ILE A 89 -10.49 4.28 -3.55
CA ILE A 89 -10.66 3.74 -4.91
C ILE A 89 -9.99 4.67 -5.93
N TYR A 90 -10.19 5.97 -5.81
CA TYR A 90 -9.50 6.95 -6.67
C TYR A 90 -7.98 6.85 -6.53
N TYR A 91 -7.48 6.83 -5.29
CA TYR A 91 -6.05 6.73 -5.00
C TYR A 91 -5.41 5.51 -5.67
N ILE A 92 -5.93 4.31 -5.45
CA ILE A 92 -5.32 3.09 -5.97
C ILE A 92 -5.38 2.96 -7.50
N ASN A 93 -6.36 3.60 -8.15
CA ASN A 93 -6.54 3.53 -9.60
C ASN A 93 -5.88 4.69 -10.38
N ASN A 94 -5.41 5.74 -9.68
CA ASN A 94 -4.82 6.91 -10.34
C ASN A 94 -3.40 7.24 -9.91
N HIS A 95 -2.87 6.56 -8.88
CA HIS A 95 -1.49 6.77 -8.43
C HIS A 95 -0.65 5.53 -8.69
N ASN A 96 0.65 5.75 -8.91
CA ASN A 96 1.66 4.72 -9.13
C ASN A 96 2.72 4.68 -8.02
N PHE A 97 2.40 5.24 -6.86
CA PHE A 97 3.24 5.25 -5.67
C PHE A 97 2.48 4.79 -4.45
N TYR A 98 3.12 4.04 -3.58
CA TYR A 98 2.65 3.77 -2.22
C TYR A 98 3.84 3.60 -1.28
N ASN A 99 3.62 3.80 0.03
CA ASN A 99 4.64 3.62 1.06
C ASN A 99 4.66 2.14 1.45
N PRO A 100 5.76 1.41 1.15
CA PRO A 100 5.84 -0.03 1.41
C PRO A 100 5.98 -0.28 2.90
N HIS A 101 5.65 -1.50 3.29
CA HIS A 101 5.68 -1.94 4.69
C HIS A 101 4.70 -1.19 5.60
N ILE A 102 4.35 -1.82 6.71
CA ILE A 102 3.49 -1.20 7.74
C ILE A 102 4.40 -0.56 8.78
N MET A 103 5.30 0.34 8.33
CA MET A 103 6.21 1.06 9.20
C MET A 103 5.75 2.49 9.38
N CYS A 104 5.37 2.83 10.59
CA CYS A 104 5.00 4.19 10.95
C CYS A 104 5.41 4.50 12.40
N ILE A 105 5.68 5.77 12.65
CA ILE A 105 5.85 6.35 13.99
C ILE A 105 4.78 7.43 14.09
N ALA A 106 3.93 7.36 15.09
CA ALA A 106 2.90 8.36 15.33
C ALA A 106 2.56 8.42 16.83
N ARG A 107 1.83 9.46 17.22
CA ARG A 107 1.33 9.57 18.60
C ARG A 107 0.31 8.45 18.88
N PRO A 108 0.19 8.00 20.14
CA PRO A 108 -0.73 6.91 20.51
C PRO A 108 -2.17 7.12 20.02
N GLU A 109 -2.68 8.35 20.10
CA GLU A 109 -4.04 8.68 19.71
C GLU A 109 -4.28 8.55 18.20
N ILE A 110 -3.22 8.75 17.40
CA ILE A 110 -3.25 8.56 15.95
C ILE A 110 -3.19 7.08 15.61
N LEU A 111 -2.30 6.34 16.30
CA LEU A 111 -2.19 4.89 16.12
C LEU A 111 -3.49 4.17 16.51
N GLU A 112 -4.15 4.59 17.58
CA GLU A 112 -5.45 4.04 17.96
C GLU A 112 -6.50 4.25 16.85
N LYS A 113 -6.60 5.46 16.31
CA LYS A 113 -7.53 5.76 15.20
C LYS A 113 -7.17 4.94 13.95
N TRP A 114 -5.89 4.82 13.65
CA TRP A 114 -5.39 4.02 12.54
C TRP A 114 -5.78 2.55 12.70
N PHE A 115 -5.45 1.94 13.84
CA PHE A 115 -5.75 0.53 14.09
C PHE A 115 -7.25 0.25 14.11
N ASN A 116 -8.06 1.12 14.69
CA ASN A 116 -9.51 0.99 14.67
C ASN A 116 -10.05 1.02 13.23
N SER A 117 -9.55 1.93 12.39
CA SER A 117 -9.93 1.99 10.98
C SER A 117 -9.46 0.76 10.20
N LEU A 118 -8.19 0.38 10.36
CA LEU A 118 -7.58 -0.76 9.68
C LEU A 118 -8.28 -2.07 10.02
N PHE A 119 -8.39 -2.41 11.30
CA PHE A 119 -8.92 -3.70 11.70
C PHE A 119 -10.42 -3.83 11.45
N SER A 120 -11.19 -2.74 11.58
CA SER A 120 -12.61 -2.74 11.19
C SER A 120 -12.78 -3.04 9.70
N TRP A 121 -11.89 -2.52 8.86
CA TRP A 121 -11.91 -2.81 7.42
C TRP A 121 -11.42 -4.23 7.11
N LEU A 122 -10.30 -4.65 7.70
CA LEU A 122 -9.75 -5.99 7.46
C LEU A 122 -10.72 -7.09 7.89
N LYS A 123 -11.48 -6.90 8.98
CA LYS A 123 -12.54 -7.83 9.38
C LYS A 123 -13.59 -8.02 8.28
N LYS A 124 -14.06 -6.93 7.67
CA LYS A 124 -14.99 -7.01 6.53
C LYS A 124 -14.34 -7.71 5.32
N CYS A 125 -13.04 -7.48 5.10
CA CYS A 125 -12.31 -8.18 4.05
C CYS A 125 -12.23 -9.69 4.33
N GLU A 126 -11.99 -10.08 5.58
CA GLU A 126 -11.95 -11.48 5.99
C GLU A 126 -13.30 -12.19 5.76
N GLU A 127 -14.42 -11.54 6.08
CA GLU A 127 -15.77 -12.05 5.80
C GLU A 127 -16.01 -12.32 4.30
N VAL A 128 -15.33 -11.56 3.42
CA VAL A 128 -15.52 -11.65 1.95
C VAL A 128 -14.51 -12.58 1.28
N PHE A 129 -13.27 -12.59 1.71
CA PHE A 129 -12.17 -13.36 1.10
C PHE A 129 -11.91 -14.68 1.82
N GLY A 130 -12.13 -14.74 3.15
CA GLY A 130 -11.77 -15.87 4.00
C GLY A 130 -10.27 -16.14 4.02
N PHE A 131 -9.87 -17.28 4.56
CA PHE A 131 -8.48 -17.79 4.54
C PHE A 131 -8.33 -19.03 3.69
N ASP A 132 -9.35 -19.89 3.61
CA ASP A 132 -9.27 -21.22 3.01
C ASP A 132 -9.02 -21.19 1.50
N ASN A 133 -9.45 -20.12 0.84
CA ASN A 133 -9.25 -19.92 -0.60
C ASN A 133 -7.94 -19.24 -0.98
N LEU A 134 -7.18 -18.76 0.01
CA LEU A 134 -5.91 -18.09 -0.22
C LEU A 134 -4.81 -19.13 -0.39
N LYS A 135 -4.30 -19.30 -1.60
CA LYS A 135 -3.27 -20.29 -1.93
C LYS A 135 -2.03 -19.62 -2.52
N GLY A 136 -0.84 -20.08 -2.09
CA GLY A 136 0.43 -19.54 -2.54
C GLY A 136 0.86 -18.28 -1.78
N TYR A 137 2.18 -18.05 -1.73
CA TYR A 137 2.81 -17.01 -0.91
C TYR A 137 2.20 -15.63 -1.10
N ASP A 138 1.98 -15.24 -2.35
CA ASP A 138 1.51 -13.88 -2.70
C ASP A 138 0.04 -13.63 -2.28
N THR A 139 -0.77 -14.68 -2.16
CA THR A 139 -2.18 -14.56 -1.75
C THR A 139 -2.43 -14.90 -0.29
N LEU A 140 -1.66 -15.79 0.32
CA LEU A 140 -1.76 -16.08 1.76
C LEU A 140 -1.56 -14.83 2.63
N ARG A 141 -0.76 -13.88 2.16
CA ARG A 141 -0.49 -12.61 2.84
C ARG A 141 -1.38 -11.46 2.37
N LEU A 142 -2.52 -11.75 1.75
CA LEU A 142 -3.44 -10.75 1.17
C LEU A 142 -3.72 -9.59 2.12
N TYR A 143 -4.09 -9.89 3.37
CA TYR A 143 -4.45 -8.87 4.37
C TYR A 143 -3.29 -7.94 4.72
N ALA A 144 -2.07 -8.46 4.79
CA ALA A 144 -0.88 -7.63 5.01
C ALA A 144 -0.65 -6.66 3.84
N TYR A 145 -0.80 -7.14 2.61
CA TYR A 145 -0.65 -6.29 1.43
C TYR A 145 -1.79 -5.27 1.26
N LEU A 146 -3.01 -5.62 1.69
CA LEU A 146 -4.11 -4.66 1.76
C LEU A 146 -3.80 -3.55 2.78
N ALA A 147 -3.32 -3.91 3.97
CA ALA A 147 -2.95 -2.98 5.02
C ALA A 147 -1.85 -2.00 4.57
N GLU A 148 -0.82 -2.47 3.84
CA GLU A 148 0.23 -1.60 3.28
C GLU A 148 -0.35 -0.52 2.34
N ARG A 149 -1.28 -0.88 1.44
CA ARG A 149 -1.88 0.08 0.50
C ARG A 149 -2.77 1.08 1.21
N TYR A 150 -3.49 0.61 2.24
CA TYR A 150 -4.36 1.47 3.03
C TYR A 150 -3.57 2.42 3.93
N LEU A 151 -2.43 2.00 4.49
CA LEU A 151 -1.53 2.85 5.28
C LEU A 151 -1.16 4.12 4.52
N SER A 152 -0.68 3.98 3.28
CA SER A 152 -0.27 5.12 2.46
C SER A 152 -1.36 6.16 2.30
N TYR A 153 -2.58 5.71 2.01
CA TYR A 153 -3.73 6.59 1.85
C TYR A 153 -4.15 7.21 3.18
N TRP A 154 -4.30 6.40 4.24
CA TRP A 154 -4.84 6.83 5.51
C TRP A 154 -3.97 7.90 6.19
N PHE A 155 -2.68 7.65 6.31
CA PHE A 155 -1.76 8.62 6.93
C PHE A 155 -1.69 9.93 6.14
N LYS A 156 -1.67 9.86 4.81
CA LYS A 156 -1.67 11.06 3.94
C LYS A 156 -2.96 11.88 4.05
N LYS A 157 -4.10 11.24 4.29
CA LYS A 157 -5.39 11.90 4.43
C LYS A 157 -5.60 12.50 5.83
N TYR A 158 -5.18 11.80 6.86
CA TYR A 158 -5.60 12.08 8.24
C TYR A 158 -4.53 12.66 9.14
N THR A 159 -3.28 12.79 8.66
CA THR A 159 -2.19 13.31 9.49
C THR A 159 -1.31 14.29 8.73
N LYS A 160 -0.65 15.17 9.46
CA LYS A 160 0.50 15.92 8.95
C LYS A 160 1.70 14.99 9.00
N TYR A 161 1.95 14.27 7.93
CA TYR A 161 2.97 13.23 7.84
C TYR A 161 4.32 13.74 7.33
N LYS A 162 5.38 13.00 7.64
CA LYS A 162 6.70 13.10 7.03
C LYS A 162 7.12 11.76 6.47
N GLU A 163 7.74 11.75 5.30
CA GLU A 163 8.33 10.54 4.72
C GLU A 163 9.80 10.43 5.12
N GLN A 164 10.24 9.22 5.51
CA GLN A 164 11.60 8.89 5.91
C GLN A 164 12.19 7.79 5.03
N PRO A 165 13.48 7.88 4.66
CA PRO A 165 14.18 6.78 4.01
C PRO A 165 14.12 5.51 4.83
N TRP A 166 14.06 4.38 4.15
CA TRP A 166 14.11 3.04 4.73
C TRP A 166 15.14 2.19 3.98
N VAL A 167 15.68 1.18 4.64
CA VAL A 167 16.69 0.30 4.07
C VAL A 167 16.25 -1.14 4.23
N SER A 168 16.33 -1.90 3.14
CA SER A 168 16.22 -3.36 3.20
C SER A 168 17.62 -3.94 3.40
N LEU A 169 17.82 -4.63 4.50
CA LEU A 169 19.04 -5.39 4.76
C LEU A 169 18.81 -6.84 4.29
N ASN A 170 19.60 -7.28 3.32
CA ASN A 170 19.71 -8.70 3.03
C ASN A 170 20.67 -9.29 4.08
N LEU A 171 20.12 -9.92 5.09
CA LEU A 171 20.84 -10.70 6.09
C LEU A 171 21.13 -12.09 5.57
#